data_476cf5e6cefe19a77e41e2585d294bd2
#
_entry.id   476cf5e6cefe19a77e41e2585d294bd2
#
_cell.length_a   1.000
_cell.length_b   1.000
_cell.length_c   1.000
_cell.angle_alpha   90.00
_cell.angle_beta   90.00
_cell.angle_gamma   90.00
#
_symmetry.space_group_name_H-M   'P 1'
#
loop_
_entity.id
_entity.type
_entity.pdbx_description
1 polymer ?
#
loop_
_entity_poly.entity_id
_entity_poly.type
_entity_poly.pdbx_seq_one_letter_code
_entity_poly.pdbx_strand_id
1 'polypeptide(L)'
;MSARPVSFAVILAAPALLFCCSSQITICPVAAILSETATMTPFKPGNSPDQFKVSGRGLLHLGVLLENMRREGFEIGVSRPQVILKEIDGQICEPYEILVADVEEKNQGGTITGLAERGGKMQNMVPDGKGRVRLEYMIPSRGLIGFQTEFMSMTSGTGLLFHNFDHFGPKAEIAGIGERRNGVMISNEQGKVLGYALFNLQERGKMLAAPSDEVYEGQIVGIHSRENDLVVNALKGKKLTNMRASGSDENIILTPPIRFSLEQSLEFINNDELVELTPKSIRIRKKFLKEHERKRSGNDG
;
A
#
# COMPACT_ATOMS: atom_id res chain seq x y z
N MET A 1 17.07 -28.00 9.40
CA MET A 1 17.44 -26.57 9.40
C MET A 1 16.15 -25.77 9.32
N SER A 2 15.78 -25.05 10.36
CA SER A 2 14.53 -24.28 10.38
C SER A 2 14.75 -23.03 9.52
N ALA A 3 14.11 -22.94 8.37
CA ALA A 3 14.08 -21.76 7.54
C ALA A 3 13.54 -20.59 8.37
N ARG A 4 14.37 -19.56 8.62
CA ARG A 4 13.91 -18.38 9.34
C ARG A 4 13.04 -17.54 8.39
N PRO A 5 11.80 -17.21 8.76
CA PRO A 5 10.91 -16.46 7.91
C PRO A 5 11.48 -15.07 7.60
N VAL A 6 11.13 -14.55 6.43
CA VAL A 6 11.42 -13.16 6.05
C VAL A 6 10.73 -12.23 7.04
N SER A 7 11.47 -11.24 7.53
CA SER A 7 10.92 -10.27 8.48
C SER A 7 10.71 -8.92 7.80
N PHE A 8 9.54 -8.34 8.00
CA PHE A 8 9.17 -7.00 7.53
C PHE A 8 9.08 -6.03 8.71
N ALA A 9 9.30 -4.76 8.45
CA ALA A 9 9.16 -3.69 9.43
C ALA A 9 8.22 -2.61 8.89
N VAL A 10 7.39 -2.07 9.76
CA VAL A 10 6.54 -0.90 9.51
C VAL A 10 6.81 0.15 10.57
N ILE A 11 6.62 1.41 10.23
CA ILE A 11 6.65 2.53 11.17
C ILE A 11 5.22 2.88 11.49
N LEU A 12 4.86 2.80 12.76
CA LEU A 12 3.58 3.25 13.29
C LEU A 12 3.75 4.66 13.84
N ALA A 13 2.87 5.57 13.47
CA ALA A 13 2.84 6.93 13.99
C ALA A 13 1.44 7.24 14.53
N ALA A 14 1.37 7.86 15.71
CA ALA A 14 0.12 8.40 16.22
C ALA A 14 -0.30 9.59 15.34
N PRO A 15 -1.58 9.78 14.99
CA PRO A 15 -2.02 10.96 14.28
C PRO A 15 -1.82 12.20 15.15
N ALA A 16 -1.31 13.27 14.55
CA ALA A 16 -1.03 14.56 15.21
C ALA A 16 -2.30 15.36 15.59
N LEU A 17 -3.43 14.69 15.83
CA LEU A 17 -4.69 15.27 16.26
C LEU A 17 -5.05 14.76 17.65
N LEU A 18 -4.28 15.19 18.65
CA LEU A 18 -4.74 15.13 20.03
C LEU A 18 -4.98 16.54 20.54
N PHE A 19 -6.27 16.84 20.64
CA PHE A 19 -6.77 17.93 21.47
C PHE A 19 -6.17 17.83 22.89
N CYS A 20 -5.56 18.94 23.28
CA CYS A 20 -5.10 19.20 24.62
C CYS A 20 -6.20 18.91 25.65
N CYS A 21 -5.93 17.99 26.57
CA CYS A 21 -6.48 18.05 27.92
C CYS A 21 -5.46 17.52 28.93
N SER A 22 -4.95 18.48 29.66
CA SER A 22 -4.28 18.45 30.97
C SER A 22 -3.80 17.11 31.55
N SER A 23 -2.47 17.10 31.79
CA SER A 23 -1.76 16.52 32.95
C SER A 23 -2.14 15.10 33.37
N GLN A 24 -1.39 14.13 32.80
CA GLN A 24 -0.77 13.01 33.52
C GLN A 24 0.14 12.26 32.54
N ILE A 25 1.29 11.79 33.01
CA ILE A 25 2.23 10.96 32.26
C ILE A 25 1.52 9.64 31.95
N THR A 26 0.85 9.57 30.82
CA THR A 26 0.26 8.34 30.31
C THR A 26 1.33 7.67 29.47
N ILE A 27 1.89 6.58 29.98
CA ILE A 27 2.65 5.60 29.19
C ILE A 27 1.80 5.33 27.95
N CYS A 28 2.34 5.63 26.76
CA CYS A 28 1.60 5.50 25.50
C CYS A 28 0.95 4.10 25.44
N PRO A 29 -0.38 3.98 25.41
CA PRO A 29 -1.06 2.68 25.51
C PRO A 29 -0.67 1.72 24.37
N VAL A 30 -0.20 2.24 23.23
CA VAL A 30 0.39 1.47 22.14
C VAL A 30 1.59 0.63 22.59
N ALA A 31 2.45 1.18 23.48
CA ALA A 31 3.61 0.46 24.01
C ALA A 31 3.19 -0.71 24.92
N ALA A 32 2.11 -0.56 25.69
CA ALA A 32 1.61 -1.62 26.58
C ALA A 32 1.04 -2.82 25.79
N ILE A 33 0.23 -2.55 24.76
CA ILE A 33 -0.33 -3.62 23.91
C ILE A 33 0.74 -4.33 23.10
N LEU A 34 1.70 -3.57 22.56
CA LEU A 34 2.84 -4.17 21.87
C LEU A 34 3.69 -5.03 22.81
N SER A 35 3.72 -4.75 24.11
CA SER A 35 4.42 -5.57 25.11
C SER A 35 3.68 -6.88 25.45
N GLU A 36 2.35 -6.88 25.44
CA GLU A 36 1.54 -8.09 25.74
C GLU A 36 1.42 -9.03 24.52
N THR A 37 1.36 -8.49 23.31
CA THR A 37 1.40 -9.30 22.07
C THR A 37 2.83 -9.64 21.64
N ALA A 38 3.83 -9.14 22.32
CA ALA A 38 5.24 -9.07 21.95
C ALA A 38 6.05 -10.36 22.12
N THR A 39 5.45 -11.49 22.35
CA THR A 39 6.22 -12.75 22.30
C THR A 39 6.81 -13.05 20.92
N MET A 40 6.47 -12.27 19.87
CA MET A 40 6.92 -12.54 18.50
C MET A 40 7.30 -11.33 17.63
N THR A 41 7.11 -10.08 18.07
CA THR A 41 7.44 -8.88 17.28
C THR A 41 8.47 -8.00 17.98
N PRO A 42 9.73 -7.94 17.50
CA PRO A 42 10.70 -6.98 18.04
C PRO A 42 10.19 -5.56 17.85
N PHE A 43 10.06 -4.84 18.93
CA PHE A 43 9.65 -3.46 19.01
C PHE A 43 10.85 -2.56 19.26
N LYS A 44 10.97 -1.47 18.52
CA LYS A 44 12.01 -0.45 18.76
C LYS A 44 11.37 0.94 18.68
N PRO A 45 11.76 1.89 19.57
CA PRO A 45 11.36 3.27 19.41
C PRO A 45 11.87 3.78 18.04
N GLY A 46 11.07 4.63 17.39
CA GLY A 46 11.42 5.29 16.15
C GLY A 46 12.25 6.57 16.39
N ASN A 47 12.34 7.40 15.36
CA ASN A 47 13.09 8.65 15.42
C ASN A 47 12.39 9.76 16.23
N SER A 48 11.14 9.58 16.59
CA SER A 48 10.38 10.49 17.47
C SER A 48 9.61 9.67 18.51
N PRO A 49 9.23 10.28 19.67
CA PRO A 49 8.56 9.59 20.76
C PRO A 49 7.22 8.95 20.36
N ASP A 50 6.59 9.46 19.30
CA ASP A 50 5.30 8.95 18.80
C ASP A 50 5.45 7.95 17.65
N GLN A 51 6.67 7.55 17.31
CA GLN A 51 6.96 6.61 16.24
C GLN A 51 7.55 5.32 16.77
N PHE A 52 7.03 4.21 16.26
CA PHE A 52 7.46 2.87 16.64
C PHE A 52 7.77 2.04 15.41
N LYS A 53 8.91 1.38 15.42
CA LYS A 53 9.30 0.41 14.41
C LYS A 53 8.92 -0.98 14.89
N VAL A 54 8.00 -1.61 14.18
CA VAL A 54 7.51 -2.96 14.49
C VAL A 54 7.97 -3.90 13.38
N SER A 55 8.47 -5.06 13.77
CA SER A 55 8.96 -6.07 12.83
C SER A 55 8.16 -7.35 12.97
N GLY A 56 7.75 -7.95 11.87
CA GLY A 56 6.96 -9.17 11.82
C GLY A 56 7.53 -10.19 10.82
N ARG A 57 7.08 -11.43 10.91
CA ARG A 57 7.50 -12.53 10.02
C ARG A 57 7.02 -12.38 8.58
N GLY A 58 6.02 -11.51 8.34
CA GLY A 58 5.43 -11.26 7.05
C GLY A 58 4.36 -10.18 7.14
N LEU A 59 3.83 -9.76 6.00
CA LEU A 59 2.82 -8.72 5.92
C LEU A 59 1.54 -9.12 6.66
N LEU A 60 1.10 -10.36 6.52
CA LEU A 60 -0.09 -10.88 7.22
C LEU A 60 0.06 -10.81 8.75
N HIS A 61 1.25 -11.13 9.28
CA HIS A 61 1.50 -11.04 10.72
C HIS A 61 1.40 -9.60 11.24
N LEU A 62 1.94 -8.63 10.47
CA LEU A 62 1.78 -7.21 10.78
C LEU A 62 0.32 -6.77 10.63
N GLY A 63 -0.40 -7.27 9.61
CA GLY A 63 -1.82 -7.00 9.39
C GLY A 63 -2.70 -7.43 10.55
N VAL A 64 -2.47 -8.62 11.11
CA VAL A 64 -3.20 -9.11 12.30
C VAL A 64 -2.97 -8.22 13.51
N LEU A 65 -1.72 -7.80 13.76
CA LEU A 65 -1.40 -6.88 14.86
C LEU A 65 -2.14 -5.54 14.69
N LEU A 66 -2.05 -4.95 13.50
CA LEU A 66 -2.68 -3.66 13.20
C LEU A 66 -4.20 -3.74 13.29
N GLU A 67 -4.81 -4.83 12.85
CA GLU A 67 -6.25 -5.04 12.94
C GLU A 67 -6.70 -5.20 14.41
N ASN A 68 -5.93 -5.89 15.25
CA ASN A 68 -6.23 -5.98 16.68
C ASN A 68 -6.16 -4.59 17.33
N MET A 69 -5.12 -3.81 17.07
CA MET A 69 -5.01 -2.44 17.57
C MET A 69 -6.20 -1.58 17.12
N ARG A 70 -6.61 -1.69 15.84
CA ARG A 70 -7.78 -0.99 15.31
C ARG A 70 -9.06 -1.36 16.05
N ARG A 71 -9.26 -2.64 16.36
CA ARG A 71 -10.43 -3.14 17.11
C ARG A 71 -10.46 -2.67 18.55
N GLU A 72 -9.30 -2.49 19.16
CA GLU A 72 -9.16 -1.93 20.51
C GLU A 72 -9.36 -0.40 20.57
N GLY A 73 -9.57 0.24 19.41
CA GLY A 73 -9.91 1.66 19.34
C GLY A 73 -8.75 2.59 19.05
N PHE A 74 -7.55 2.06 18.70
CA PHE A 74 -6.41 2.89 18.39
C PHE A 74 -6.53 3.52 16.99
N GLU A 75 -6.07 4.76 16.89
CA GLU A 75 -5.86 5.48 15.64
C GLU A 75 -4.38 5.55 15.36
N ILE A 76 -3.94 5.01 14.23
CA ILE A 76 -2.54 4.87 13.88
C ILE A 76 -2.29 5.17 12.40
N GLY A 77 -1.15 5.78 12.11
CA GLY A 77 -0.60 5.91 10.76
C GLY A 77 0.47 4.86 10.53
N VAL A 78 0.37 4.09 9.46
CA VAL A 78 1.28 2.99 9.12
C VAL A 78 2.02 3.31 7.85
N SER A 79 3.36 3.25 7.89
CA SER A 79 4.20 3.42 6.71
C SER A 79 4.25 2.16 5.85
N ARG A 80 4.75 2.31 4.64
CA ARG A 80 5.01 1.18 3.76
C ARG A 80 5.90 0.12 4.46
N PRO A 81 5.54 -1.16 4.36
CA PRO A 81 6.38 -2.25 4.87
C PRO A 81 7.75 -2.27 4.20
N GLN A 82 8.79 -2.44 5.00
CA GLN A 82 10.17 -2.52 4.52
C GLN A 82 10.76 -3.87 4.89
N VAL A 83 11.51 -4.45 3.97
CA VAL A 83 12.26 -5.69 4.20
C VAL A 83 13.45 -5.40 5.11
N ILE A 84 13.70 -6.28 6.08
CA ILE A 84 14.82 -6.13 7.00
C ILE A 84 16.10 -6.59 6.31
N LEU A 85 17.02 -5.65 6.15
CA LEU A 85 18.36 -5.91 5.63
C LEU A 85 19.27 -6.43 6.75
N LYS A 86 20.27 -7.22 6.38
CA LYS A 86 21.34 -7.70 7.27
C LYS A 86 22.68 -7.39 6.71
N GLU A 87 23.61 -7.08 7.56
CA GLU A 87 25.03 -6.99 7.19
C GLU A 87 25.68 -8.37 7.41
N ILE A 88 26.24 -8.95 6.35
CA ILE A 88 26.94 -10.23 6.35
C ILE A 88 28.28 -9.98 5.67
N ASP A 89 29.37 -10.27 6.36
CA ASP A 89 30.74 -10.10 5.88
C ASP A 89 31.04 -8.67 5.36
N GLY A 90 30.47 -7.64 6.00
CA GLY A 90 30.64 -6.24 5.62
C GLY A 90 29.81 -5.81 4.40
N GLN A 91 28.95 -6.68 3.87
CA GLN A 91 28.06 -6.40 2.75
C GLN A 91 26.60 -6.36 3.20
N ILE A 92 25.85 -5.36 2.69
CA ILE A 92 24.42 -5.27 2.93
C ILE A 92 23.70 -6.34 2.11
N CYS A 93 23.05 -7.27 2.81
CA CYS A 93 22.31 -8.37 2.22
C CYS A 93 20.81 -8.18 2.42
N GLU A 94 20.03 -8.60 1.42
CA GLU A 94 18.57 -8.68 1.46
C GLU A 94 18.10 -10.14 1.35
N PRO A 95 16.89 -10.47 1.86
CA PRO A 95 16.35 -11.81 1.72
C PRO A 95 15.89 -12.06 0.29
N TYR A 96 16.19 -13.25 -0.20
CA TYR A 96 15.73 -13.80 -1.47
C TYR A 96 14.74 -14.93 -1.22
N GLU A 97 13.76 -15.03 -2.10
CA GLU A 97 12.73 -16.05 -2.06
C GLU A 97 12.68 -16.85 -3.36
N ILE A 98 12.39 -18.14 -3.22
CA ILE A 98 12.00 -18.96 -4.35
C ILE A 98 10.51 -18.75 -4.56
N LEU A 99 10.17 -18.23 -5.73
CA LEU A 99 8.80 -18.01 -6.17
C LEU A 99 8.43 -19.08 -7.21
N VAL A 100 7.24 -19.65 -7.04
CA VAL A 100 6.63 -20.56 -8.01
C VAL A 100 5.31 -19.95 -8.47
N ALA A 101 5.22 -19.61 -9.74
CA ALA A 101 4.01 -19.12 -10.38
C ALA A 101 3.47 -20.17 -11.35
N ASP A 102 2.21 -20.55 -11.19
CA ASP A 102 1.50 -21.44 -12.10
C ASP A 102 0.45 -20.62 -12.86
N VAL A 103 0.64 -20.47 -14.16
CA VAL A 103 -0.15 -19.56 -15.01
C VAL A 103 -0.63 -20.24 -16.29
N GLU A 104 -1.70 -19.74 -16.86
CA GLU A 104 -2.11 -20.13 -18.22
C GLU A 104 -1.11 -19.60 -19.24
N GLU A 105 -0.85 -20.38 -20.32
CA GLU A 105 0.12 -20.01 -21.37
C GLU A 105 -0.09 -18.63 -21.94
N LYS A 106 -1.35 -18.19 -22.09
CA LYS A 106 -1.68 -16.85 -22.59
C LYS A 106 -1.21 -15.69 -21.67
N ASN A 107 -1.05 -15.96 -20.37
CA ASN A 107 -0.64 -14.98 -19.34
C ASN A 107 0.87 -15.07 -19.03
N GLN A 108 1.57 -16.05 -19.60
CA GLN A 108 2.99 -16.32 -19.36
C GLN A 108 3.86 -15.10 -19.62
N GLY A 109 3.71 -14.44 -20.78
CA GLY A 109 4.54 -13.30 -21.18
C GLY A 109 4.43 -12.12 -20.21
N GLY A 110 3.21 -11.75 -19.81
CA GLY A 110 2.99 -10.67 -18.82
C GLY A 110 3.60 -10.98 -17.46
N THR A 111 3.46 -12.23 -16.99
CA THR A 111 4.03 -12.68 -15.73
C THR A 111 5.57 -12.65 -15.74
N ILE A 112 6.20 -13.13 -16.83
CA ILE A 112 7.66 -13.10 -17.01
C ILE A 112 8.17 -11.64 -16.96
N THR A 113 7.54 -10.75 -17.71
CA THR A 113 7.92 -9.33 -17.73
C THR A 113 7.76 -8.69 -16.34
N GLY A 114 6.62 -8.88 -15.68
CA GLY A 114 6.38 -8.32 -14.35
C GLY A 114 7.37 -8.82 -13.29
N LEU A 115 7.74 -10.11 -13.33
CA LEU A 115 8.75 -10.65 -12.40
C LEU A 115 10.17 -10.14 -12.71
N ALA A 116 10.53 -10.03 -13.99
CA ALA A 116 11.84 -9.51 -14.39
C ALA A 116 12.06 -8.06 -13.95
N GLU A 117 11.06 -7.19 -14.11
CA GLU A 117 11.09 -5.79 -13.68
C GLU A 117 11.21 -5.64 -12.16
N ARG A 118 10.78 -6.65 -11.40
CA ARG A 118 10.90 -6.71 -9.95
C ARG A 118 12.17 -7.41 -9.45
N GLY A 119 13.11 -7.67 -10.36
CA GLY A 119 14.41 -8.27 -10.05
C GLY A 119 14.38 -9.79 -9.94
N GLY A 120 13.32 -10.43 -10.42
CA GLY A 120 13.22 -11.88 -10.48
C GLY A 120 14.15 -12.48 -11.53
N LYS A 121 14.89 -13.51 -11.14
CA LYS A 121 15.74 -14.31 -12.03
C LYS A 121 15.07 -15.66 -12.25
N MET A 122 14.68 -15.95 -13.48
CA MET A 122 14.08 -17.25 -13.84
C MET A 122 15.07 -18.38 -13.58
N GLN A 123 14.63 -19.40 -12.87
CA GLN A 123 15.38 -20.61 -12.59
C GLN A 123 14.93 -21.74 -13.50
N ASN A 124 13.61 -21.87 -13.67
CA ASN A 124 13.04 -22.98 -14.43
C ASN A 124 11.69 -22.58 -15.03
N MET A 125 11.30 -23.27 -16.12
CA MET A 125 10.00 -23.13 -16.76
C MET A 125 9.55 -24.51 -17.27
N VAL A 126 8.42 -24.99 -16.76
CA VAL A 126 7.88 -26.31 -17.07
C VAL A 126 6.44 -26.19 -17.56
N PRO A 127 6.17 -26.40 -18.85
CA PRO A 127 4.82 -26.52 -19.36
C PRO A 127 4.20 -27.87 -18.93
N ASP A 128 2.92 -27.86 -18.56
CA ASP A 128 2.19 -29.08 -18.17
C ASP A 128 1.61 -29.85 -19.36
N GLY A 129 1.70 -29.28 -20.56
CA GLY A 129 1.10 -29.85 -21.79
C GLY A 129 -0.43 -29.76 -21.84
N LYS A 130 -1.08 -29.09 -20.88
CA LYS A 130 -2.53 -28.88 -20.79
C LYS A 130 -2.94 -27.40 -20.82
N GLY A 131 -2.00 -26.52 -21.24
CA GLY A 131 -2.24 -25.08 -21.35
C GLY A 131 -1.85 -24.27 -20.12
N ARG A 132 -1.12 -24.86 -19.18
CA ARG A 132 -0.53 -24.16 -18.04
C ARG A 132 0.99 -24.29 -18.04
N VAL A 133 1.64 -23.29 -17.47
CA VAL A 133 3.10 -23.23 -17.34
C VAL A 133 3.45 -22.91 -15.89
N ARG A 134 4.35 -23.70 -15.32
CA ARG A 134 4.97 -23.45 -14.03
C ARG A 134 6.27 -22.70 -14.25
N LEU A 135 6.38 -21.54 -13.59
CA LEU A 135 7.54 -20.66 -13.62
C LEU A 135 8.20 -20.67 -12.24
N GLU A 136 9.49 -20.91 -12.16
CA GLU A 136 10.26 -20.86 -10.93
C GLU A 136 11.28 -19.71 -11.00
N TYR A 137 11.25 -18.85 -9.99
CA TYR A 137 12.07 -17.66 -9.92
C TYR A 137 12.80 -17.54 -8.59
N MET A 138 14.01 -16.99 -8.63
CA MET A 138 14.69 -16.42 -7.48
C MET A 138 14.45 -14.91 -7.51
N ILE A 139 13.84 -14.35 -6.46
CA ILE A 139 13.43 -12.93 -6.42
C ILE A 139 13.74 -12.33 -5.05
N PRO A 140 14.22 -11.06 -4.98
CA PRO A 140 14.35 -10.37 -3.70
C PRO A 140 12.96 -10.13 -3.08
N SER A 141 12.82 -10.39 -1.77
CA SER A 141 11.53 -10.28 -1.07
C SER A 141 10.85 -8.92 -1.23
N ARG A 142 11.61 -7.83 -1.38
CA ARG A 142 11.03 -6.49 -1.65
C ARG A 142 10.33 -6.42 -3.00
N GLY A 143 10.71 -7.24 -3.98
CA GLY A 143 10.06 -7.34 -5.29
C GLY A 143 8.68 -7.99 -5.21
N LEU A 144 8.40 -8.76 -4.16
CA LEU A 144 7.11 -9.42 -3.95
C LEU A 144 6.07 -8.49 -3.31
N ILE A 145 6.49 -7.38 -2.68
CA ILE A 145 5.55 -6.43 -2.10
C ILE A 145 4.64 -5.86 -3.20
N GLY A 146 3.33 -6.05 -3.06
CA GLY A 146 2.32 -5.61 -4.01
C GLY A 146 2.23 -6.44 -5.29
N PHE A 147 3.10 -7.44 -5.50
CA PHE A 147 3.07 -8.28 -6.70
C PHE A 147 1.85 -9.21 -6.74
N GLN A 148 1.40 -9.70 -5.60
CA GLN A 148 0.23 -10.57 -5.51
C GLN A 148 -1.02 -9.96 -6.19
N THR A 149 -1.31 -8.69 -5.89
CA THR A 149 -2.46 -7.97 -6.47
C THR A 149 -2.30 -7.75 -7.97
N GLU A 150 -1.10 -7.41 -8.42
CA GLU A 150 -0.76 -7.24 -9.84
C GLU A 150 -0.87 -8.58 -10.58
N PHE A 151 -0.32 -9.65 -10.01
CA PHE A 151 -0.36 -11.01 -10.56
C PHE A 151 -1.80 -11.51 -10.72
N MET A 152 -2.66 -11.33 -9.71
CA MET A 152 -4.07 -11.71 -9.81
C MET A 152 -4.80 -10.92 -10.90
N SER A 153 -4.45 -9.65 -11.09
CA SER A 153 -4.99 -8.81 -12.18
C SER A 153 -4.54 -9.30 -13.56
N MET A 154 -3.23 -9.59 -13.73
CA MET A 154 -2.65 -10.08 -14.98
C MET A 154 -3.19 -11.45 -15.39
N THR A 155 -3.45 -12.31 -14.42
CA THR A 155 -3.93 -13.69 -14.65
C THR A 155 -5.46 -13.79 -14.57
N SER A 156 -6.18 -12.68 -14.44
CA SER A 156 -7.65 -12.65 -14.24
C SER A 156 -8.12 -13.58 -13.11
N GLY A 157 -7.29 -13.73 -12.06
CA GLY A 157 -7.57 -14.54 -10.89
C GLY A 157 -7.30 -16.05 -11.05
N THR A 158 -6.83 -16.52 -12.23
CA THR A 158 -6.60 -17.95 -12.48
C THR A 158 -5.19 -18.45 -12.12
N GLY A 159 -4.26 -17.52 -11.88
CA GLY A 159 -2.88 -17.81 -11.52
C GLY A 159 -2.74 -18.25 -10.05
N LEU A 160 -1.79 -19.14 -9.80
CA LEU A 160 -1.39 -19.55 -8.46
C LEU A 160 0.03 -19.05 -8.20
N LEU A 161 0.25 -18.44 -7.04
CA LEU A 161 1.53 -17.87 -6.64
C LEU A 161 1.92 -18.40 -5.27
N PHE A 162 3.10 -19.00 -5.19
CA PHE A 162 3.69 -19.50 -3.95
C PHE A 162 5.10 -18.95 -3.83
N HIS A 163 5.52 -18.58 -2.64
CA HIS A 163 6.87 -18.13 -2.39
C HIS A 163 7.36 -18.59 -1.01
N ASN A 164 8.63 -18.88 -0.91
CA ASN A 164 9.29 -19.28 0.32
C ASN A 164 10.67 -18.65 0.42
N PHE A 165 11.05 -18.25 1.64
CA PHE A 165 12.38 -17.75 1.92
C PHE A 165 13.45 -18.82 1.61
N ASP A 166 14.52 -18.40 0.93
CA ASP A 166 15.66 -19.25 0.60
C ASP A 166 16.91 -18.79 1.37
N HIS A 167 17.48 -17.64 1.04
CA HIS A 167 18.72 -17.16 1.65
C HIS A 167 18.78 -15.64 1.73
N PHE A 168 19.82 -15.12 2.40
CA PHE A 168 20.21 -13.71 2.32
C PHE A 168 21.34 -13.60 1.28
N GLY A 169 21.14 -12.74 0.29
CA GLY A 169 22.11 -12.43 -0.75
C GLY A 169 22.39 -10.94 -0.87
N PRO A 170 23.37 -10.52 -1.65
CA PRO A 170 23.68 -9.12 -1.88
C PRO A 170 22.46 -8.32 -2.30
N LYS A 171 22.31 -7.11 -1.77
CA LYS A 171 21.20 -6.23 -2.14
C LYS A 171 21.26 -5.92 -3.64
N ALA A 172 20.20 -6.21 -4.39
CA ALA A 172 20.11 -5.89 -5.81
C ALA A 172 20.09 -4.37 -6.04
N GLU A 173 20.92 -3.88 -6.95
CA GLU A 173 21.02 -2.45 -7.30
C GLU A 173 19.93 -2.01 -8.30
N ILE A 174 18.73 -2.53 -8.17
CA ILE A 174 17.60 -2.14 -9.02
C ILE A 174 16.79 -1.07 -8.31
N ALA A 175 16.71 0.11 -8.89
CA ALA A 175 15.89 1.19 -8.37
C ALA A 175 14.40 0.90 -8.53
N GLY A 176 13.59 1.37 -7.58
CA GLY A 176 12.12 1.30 -7.69
C GLY A 176 11.49 -0.09 -7.58
N ILE A 177 12.26 -1.12 -7.19
CA ILE A 177 11.68 -2.47 -6.99
C ILE A 177 10.50 -2.40 -6.01
N GLY A 178 9.37 -2.95 -6.45
CA GLY A 178 8.15 -3.01 -5.64
C GLY A 178 7.43 -1.67 -5.49
N GLU A 179 7.84 -0.60 -6.14
CA GLU A 179 7.11 0.66 -6.18
C GLU A 179 5.94 0.59 -7.16
N ARG A 180 4.86 1.26 -6.82
CA ARG A 180 3.70 1.37 -7.70
C ARG A 180 4.05 2.28 -8.89
N ARG A 181 3.72 1.86 -10.11
CA ARG A 181 3.93 2.64 -11.34
C ARG A 181 2.95 3.79 -11.46
N ASN A 182 1.69 3.53 -11.17
CA ASN A 182 0.62 4.50 -11.32
C ASN A 182 0.66 5.54 -10.19
N GLY A 183 0.47 6.80 -10.53
CA GLY A 183 0.25 7.87 -9.57
C GLY A 183 -1.10 7.75 -8.86
N VAL A 184 -1.39 8.69 -7.98
CA VAL A 184 -2.65 8.76 -7.22
C VAL A 184 -3.36 10.08 -7.43
N MET A 185 -4.67 10.05 -7.23
CA MET A 185 -5.50 11.25 -7.16
C MET A 185 -5.62 11.68 -5.69
N ILE A 186 -5.21 12.92 -5.40
CA ILE A 186 -5.09 13.48 -4.06
C ILE A 186 -6.14 14.58 -3.89
N SER A 187 -6.94 14.52 -2.83
CA SER A 187 -7.87 15.61 -2.51
C SER A 187 -7.15 16.89 -2.10
N ASN A 188 -7.60 18.03 -2.63
CA ASN A 188 -7.08 19.35 -2.29
C ASN A 188 -7.88 20.05 -1.19
N GLU A 189 -9.04 19.52 -0.81
CA GLU A 189 -9.97 20.15 0.13
C GLU A 189 -10.60 19.12 1.06
N GLN A 190 -11.10 19.62 2.19
CA GLN A 190 -11.86 18.83 3.16
C GLN A 190 -13.36 18.98 2.91
N GLY A 191 -14.10 17.86 2.93
CA GLY A 191 -15.55 17.86 2.82
C GLY A 191 -16.11 16.53 2.32
N LYS A 192 -17.40 16.56 1.91
CA LYS A 192 -18.09 15.38 1.39
C LYS A 192 -17.92 15.27 -0.12
N VAL A 193 -17.54 14.10 -0.55
CA VAL A 193 -17.36 13.76 -1.97
C VAL A 193 -18.69 13.83 -2.71
N LEU A 194 -18.73 14.53 -3.85
CA LEU A 194 -19.92 14.67 -4.67
C LEU A 194 -19.87 13.72 -5.88
N GLY A 195 -21.02 13.10 -6.19
CA GLY A 195 -21.16 12.18 -7.33
C GLY A 195 -20.75 12.83 -8.66
N TYR A 196 -21.08 14.10 -8.87
CA TYR A 196 -20.68 14.85 -10.07
C TYR A 196 -19.16 14.99 -10.21
N ALA A 197 -18.44 15.21 -9.11
CA ALA A 197 -16.97 15.26 -9.15
C ALA A 197 -16.40 13.90 -9.51
N LEU A 198 -16.90 12.82 -8.88
CA LEU A 198 -16.46 11.47 -9.17
C LEU A 198 -16.70 11.05 -10.63
N PHE A 199 -17.83 11.44 -11.20
CA PHE A 199 -18.14 11.18 -12.60
C PHE A 199 -17.07 11.74 -13.55
N ASN A 200 -16.62 12.96 -13.31
CA ASN A 200 -15.55 13.58 -14.11
C ASN A 200 -14.16 12.99 -13.79
N LEU A 201 -13.94 12.47 -12.58
CA LEU A 201 -12.65 11.93 -12.16
C LEU A 201 -12.45 10.46 -12.59
N GLN A 202 -13.53 9.68 -12.74
CA GLN A 202 -13.44 8.28 -13.16
C GLN A 202 -12.85 8.09 -14.57
N GLU A 203 -12.88 9.11 -15.43
CA GLU A 203 -12.20 9.10 -16.73
C GLU A 203 -10.67 9.11 -16.59
N ARG A 204 -10.16 9.60 -15.45
CA ARG A 204 -8.73 9.74 -15.17
C ARG A 204 -8.15 8.56 -14.41
N GLY A 205 -9.00 7.66 -13.92
CA GLY A 205 -8.55 6.48 -13.20
C GLY A 205 -9.63 5.85 -12.32
N LYS A 206 -9.22 4.94 -11.46
CA LYS A 206 -10.14 4.19 -10.59
C LYS A 206 -10.30 4.90 -9.25
N MET A 207 -11.55 5.05 -8.79
CA MET A 207 -11.84 5.74 -7.53
C MET A 207 -11.72 4.81 -6.33
N LEU A 208 -11.21 5.34 -5.22
CA LEU A 208 -11.21 4.71 -3.89
C LEU A 208 -12.29 5.29 -2.99
N ALA A 209 -12.68 6.55 -3.22
CA ALA A 209 -13.74 7.22 -2.48
C ALA A 209 -15.11 7.01 -3.15
N ALA A 210 -16.15 6.88 -2.33
CA ALA A 210 -17.55 6.82 -2.74
C ALA A 210 -18.23 8.18 -2.60
N PRO A 211 -19.39 8.39 -3.26
CA PRO A 211 -20.24 9.55 -2.99
C PRO A 211 -20.59 9.65 -1.50
N SER A 212 -20.57 10.86 -0.97
CA SER A 212 -20.83 11.19 0.46
C SER A 212 -19.75 10.75 1.46
N ASP A 213 -18.66 10.11 1.03
CA ASP A 213 -17.50 9.89 1.88
C ASP A 213 -16.92 11.24 2.32
N GLU A 214 -16.50 11.34 3.57
CA GLU A 214 -15.76 12.50 4.07
C GLU A 214 -14.28 12.34 3.75
N VAL A 215 -13.71 13.33 3.05
CA VAL A 215 -12.31 13.39 2.67
C VAL A 215 -11.67 14.67 3.18
N TYR A 216 -10.35 14.68 3.27
CA TYR A 216 -9.56 15.82 3.70
C TYR A 216 -8.38 16.09 2.75
N GLU A 217 -7.76 17.26 2.87
CA GLU A 217 -6.58 17.64 2.07
C GLU A 217 -5.45 16.62 2.26
N GLY A 218 -4.88 16.11 1.17
CA GLY A 218 -3.80 15.12 1.20
C GLY A 218 -4.28 13.67 1.25
N GLN A 219 -5.58 13.41 1.41
CA GLN A 219 -6.15 12.07 1.31
C GLN A 219 -6.14 11.57 -0.13
N ILE A 220 -5.80 10.30 -0.35
CA ILE A 220 -5.84 9.66 -1.65
C ILE A 220 -7.27 9.17 -1.91
N VAL A 221 -7.87 9.69 -2.97
CA VAL A 221 -9.28 9.43 -3.37
C VAL A 221 -9.40 8.53 -4.58
N GLY A 222 -8.28 8.25 -5.26
CA GLY A 222 -8.28 7.38 -6.44
C GLY A 222 -6.87 7.03 -6.93
N ILE A 223 -6.83 6.08 -7.87
CA ILE A 223 -5.61 5.65 -8.57
C ILE A 223 -5.61 6.36 -9.92
N HIS A 224 -4.55 7.10 -10.22
CA HIS A 224 -4.42 7.77 -11.51
C HIS A 224 -4.01 6.77 -12.59
N SER A 225 -4.49 6.95 -13.82
CA SER A 225 -4.12 6.09 -14.95
C SER A 225 -2.70 6.34 -15.47
N ARG A 226 -2.09 7.48 -15.08
CA ARG A 226 -0.72 7.86 -15.44
C ARG A 226 0.20 7.71 -14.23
N GLU A 227 1.50 7.78 -14.44
CA GLU A 227 2.53 7.62 -13.40
C GLU A 227 2.59 8.79 -12.40
N ASN A 228 2.17 9.99 -12.83
CA ASN A 228 2.23 11.19 -11.99
C ASN A 228 1.02 11.30 -11.04
N ASP A 229 1.26 11.83 -9.87
CA ASP A 229 0.21 12.21 -8.93
C ASP A 229 -0.60 13.39 -9.45
N LEU A 230 -1.90 13.36 -9.18
CA LEU A 230 -2.85 14.38 -9.61
C LEU A 230 -3.62 14.94 -8.42
N VAL A 231 -3.47 16.24 -8.17
CA VAL A 231 -4.29 16.94 -7.17
C VAL A 231 -5.65 17.24 -7.77
N VAL A 232 -6.71 16.82 -7.09
CA VAL A 232 -8.10 16.89 -7.58
C VAL A 232 -9.05 17.49 -6.55
N ASN A 233 -10.11 18.11 -7.04
CA ASN A 233 -11.22 18.56 -6.20
C ASN A 233 -12.37 17.55 -6.29
N ALA A 234 -12.52 16.71 -5.26
CA ALA A 234 -13.59 15.72 -5.16
C ALA A 234 -14.93 16.29 -4.67
N LEU A 235 -14.97 17.58 -4.29
CA LEU A 235 -16.13 18.29 -3.76
C LEU A 235 -16.82 19.19 -4.81
N LYS A 236 -16.29 19.24 -6.03
CA LYS A 236 -16.79 20.15 -7.07
C LYS A 236 -18.20 19.76 -7.52
N GLY A 237 -19.17 20.61 -7.19
CA GLY A 237 -20.55 20.47 -7.65
C GLY A 237 -20.77 20.90 -9.10
N LYS A 238 -21.90 20.50 -9.69
CA LYS A 238 -22.36 20.99 -10.98
C LYS A 238 -22.67 22.49 -10.84
N LYS A 239 -22.00 23.35 -11.63
CA LYS A 239 -22.39 24.75 -11.73
C LYS A 239 -23.69 24.85 -12.53
N LEU A 240 -24.75 25.28 -11.91
CA LEU A 240 -26.02 25.56 -12.60
C LEU A 240 -25.86 26.83 -13.43
N THR A 241 -25.46 26.70 -14.69
CA THR A 241 -25.21 27.84 -15.60
C THR A 241 -26.35 28.08 -16.56
N ASN A 242 -27.36 27.20 -16.69
CA ASN A 242 -28.48 27.38 -17.62
C ASN A 242 -29.81 26.92 -17.02
N MET A 243 -30.72 27.87 -16.80
CA MET A 243 -32.11 27.62 -16.42
C MET A 243 -32.93 26.85 -17.49
N ARG A 244 -32.45 26.76 -18.72
CA ARG A 244 -33.15 26.11 -19.85
C ARG A 244 -32.92 24.60 -19.95
N ALA A 245 -31.97 24.04 -19.24
CA ALA A 245 -31.64 22.60 -19.27
C ALA A 245 -32.05 21.84 -17.99
N SER A 246 -32.98 22.38 -17.19
CA SER A 246 -33.43 21.77 -15.94
C SER A 246 -34.27 20.48 -16.13
N GLY A 247 -34.54 20.08 -17.35
CA GLY A 247 -35.39 18.92 -17.68
C GLY A 247 -34.62 17.66 -18.12
N SER A 248 -33.31 17.70 -18.35
CA SER A 248 -32.51 16.53 -18.70
C SER A 248 -31.35 16.34 -17.71
N ASP A 249 -31.68 15.92 -16.49
CA ASP A 249 -30.68 15.35 -15.62
C ASP A 249 -30.33 13.94 -16.14
N GLU A 250 -29.27 13.87 -16.94
CA GLU A 250 -28.70 12.59 -17.34
C GLU A 250 -28.29 11.82 -16.08
N ASN A 251 -28.70 10.58 -15.98
CA ASN A 251 -28.33 9.71 -14.89
C ASN A 251 -26.80 9.58 -14.81
N ILE A 252 -26.21 9.98 -13.72
CA ILE A 252 -24.78 9.85 -13.46
C ILE A 252 -24.48 8.39 -13.13
N ILE A 253 -23.84 7.68 -14.05
CA ILE A 253 -23.38 6.31 -13.84
C ILE A 253 -21.98 6.36 -13.26
N LEU A 254 -21.81 5.89 -12.02
CA LEU A 254 -20.52 5.80 -11.35
C LEU A 254 -20.01 4.37 -11.35
N THR A 255 -18.73 4.21 -11.66
CA THR A 255 -18.03 2.94 -11.45
C THR A 255 -17.88 2.71 -9.93
N PRO A 256 -18.17 1.52 -9.42
CA PRO A 256 -17.99 1.22 -8.00
C PRO A 256 -16.56 1.50 -7.54
N PRO A 257 -16.38 2.17 -6.38
CA PRO A 257 -15.05 2.44 -5.86
C PRO A 257 -14.37 1.15 -5.39
N ILE A 258 -13.05 1.11 -5.55
CA ILE A 258 -12.23 0.01 -5.01
C ILE A 258 -12.13 0.20 -3.51
N ARG A 259 -12.44 -0.84 -2.74
CA ARG A 259 -12.24 -0.89 -1.29
C ARG A 259 -11.11 -1.86 -0.98
N PHE A 260 -9.98 -1.32 -0.56
CA PHE A 260 -8.83 -2.13 -0.17
C PHE A 260 -9.02 -2.73 1.22
N SER A 261 -8.57 -3.98 1.40
CA SER A 261 -8.32 -4.53 2.72
C SER A 261 -7.10 -3.82 3.35
N LEU A 262 -6.82 -4.11 4.64
CA LEU A 262 -5.65 -3.57 5.31
C LEU A 262 -4.36 -4.02 4.60
N GLU A 263 -4.23 -5.30 4.29
CA GLU A 263 -3.08 -5.87 3.61
C GLU A 263 -2.89 -5.23 2.22
N GLN A 264 -3.96 -5.13 1.43
CA GLN A 264 -3.93 -4.48 0.12
C GLN A 264 -3.54 -3.01 0.21
N SER A 265 -4.00 -2.30 1.26
CA SER A 265 -3.61 -0.91 1.49
C SER A 265 -2.11 -0.77 1.79
N LEU A 266 -1.55 -1.68 2.61
CA LEU A 266 -0.12 -1.70 2.96
C LEU A 266 0.77 -2.05 1.76
N GLU A 267 0.30 -2.92 0.87
CA GLU A 267 0.99 -3.26 -0.37
C GLU A 267 0.92 -2.14 -1.41
N PHE A 268 -0.18 -1.39 -1.41
CA PHE A 268 -0.46 -0.36 -2.40
C PHE A 268 0.38 0.90 -2.21
N ILE A 269 0.64 1.33 -0.97
CA ILE A 269 1.28 2.62 -0.65
C ILE A 269 2.74 2.70 -1.07
N ASN A 270 3.16 3.89 -1.51
CA ASN A 270 4.56 4.26 -1.74
C ASN A 270 5.22 4.84 -0.48
N ASN A 271 6.52 5.16 -0.55
CA ASN A 271 7.32 5.63 0.59
C ASN A 271 6.87 6.98 1.16
N ASP A 272 6.22 7.80 0.34
CA ASP A 272 5.66 9.11 0.68
C ASP A 272 4.19 9.07 1.13
N GLU A 273 3.65 7.86 1.30
CA GLU A 273 2.26 7.61 1.66
C GLU A 273 2.15 6.86 3.00
N LEU A 274 1.00 6.97 3.63
CA LEU A 274 0.65 6.30 4.88
C LEU A 274 -0.74 5.68 4.77
N VAL A 275 -0.93 4.54 5.40
CA VAL A 275 -2.26 4.00 5.70
C VAL A 275 -2.68 4.53 7.07
N GLU A 276 -3.78 5.24 7.11
CA GLU A 276 -4.43 5.71 8.34
C GLU A 276 -5.49 4.70 8.76
N LEU A 277 -5.29 4.13 9.93
CA LEU A 277 -6.21 3.16 10.54
C LEU A 277 -6.97 3.84 11.66
N THR A 278 -8.29 3.81 11.55
CA THR A 278 -9.20 4.21 12.63
C THR A 278 -10.16 3.05 12.92
N PRO A 279 -10.82 3.01 14.08
CA PRO A 279 -11.81 1.98 14.38
C PRO A 279 -12.88 1.82 13.28
N LYS A 280 -13.23 2.91 12.61
CA LYS A 280 -14.32 2.97 11.62
C LYS A 280 -13.87 2.85 10.17
N SER A 281 -12.61 3.21 9.84
CA SER A 281 -12.18 3.31 8.46
C SER A 281 -10.70 3.04 8.26
N ILE A 282 -10.36 2.57 7.06
CA ILE A 282 -9.00 2.48 6.53
C ILE A 282 -8.91 3.52 5.43
N ARG A 283 -7.97 4.45 5.54
CA ARG A 283 -7.75 5.52 4.56
C ARG A 283 -6.30 5.52 4.12
N ILE A 284 -6.05 5.97 2.91
CA ILE A 284 -4.69 6.16 2.40
C ILE A 284 -4.48 7.66 2.23
N ARG A 285 -3.33 8.16 2.65
CA ARG A 285 -3.00 9.59 2.54
C ARG A 285 -1.52 9.80 2.22
N LYS A 286 -1.20 10.98 1.73
CA LYS A 286 0.19 11.42 1.65
C LYS A 286 0.76 11.71 3.04
N LYS A 287 2.08 11.51 3.19
CA LYS A 287 2.81 11.83 4.42
C LYS A 287 2.69 13.32 4.75
N PHE A 288 2.89 14.17 3.75
CA PHE A 288 2.66 15.62 3.83
C PHE A 288 1.28 15.94 3.25
N LEU A 289 0.39 16.50 4.07
CA LEU A 289 -0.99 16.74 3.67
C LEU A 289 -1.11 17.93 2.72
N LYS A 290 -0.35 18.99 2.97
CA LYS A 290 -0.42 20.22 2.17
C LYS A 290 0.38 20.11 0.88
N GLU A 291 -0.17 20.62 -0.22
CA GLU A 291 0.47 20.55 -1.53
C GLU A 291 1.85 21.23 -1.57
N HIS A 292 1.99 22.38 -0.89
CA HIS A 292 3.28 23.07 -0.86
C HIS A 292 4.37 22.33 -0.09
N GLU A 293 4.01 21.56 0.95
CA GLU A 293 4.95 20.71 1.68
C GLU A 293 5.43 19.55 0.82
N ARG A 294 4.51 18.93 0.05
CA ARG A 294 4.86 17.86 -0.90
C ARG A 294 5.82 18.34 -1.98
N LYS A 295 5.56 19.54 -2.54
CA LYS A 295 6.44 20.14 -3.57
C LYS A 295 7.84 20.46 -3.02
N ARG A 296 7.94 20.92 -1.76
CA ARG A 296 9.21 21.21 -1.11
C ARG A 296 10.01 19.90 -0.88
N SER A 297 9.37 18.87 -0.36
CA SER A 297 10.01 17.58 -0.09
C SER A 297 10.44 16.84 -1.37
N GLY A 298 9.78 17.06 -2.51
CA GLY A 298 10.17 16.49 -3.81
C GLY A 298 11.34 17.21 -4.51
N ASN A 299 11.70 18.43 -4.06
CA ASN A 299 12.87 19.17 -4.59
C ASN A 299 14.15 18.93 -3.79
N ASP A 300 14.05 18.30 -2.61
CA ASP A 300 15.19 18.05 -1.72
C ASP A 300 15.76 16.61 -1.89
N GLY A 301 15.34 15.86 -2.94
CA GLY A 301 15.73 14.48 -3.21
C GLY A 301 16.56 14.30 -4.49
#